data_4e4cdb273b9989b52728f5eb175e47ce
#
_entry.id   4e4cdb273b9989b52728f5eb175e47ce
#
_cell.length_a   1.000
_cell.length_b   1.000
_cell.length_c   1.000
_cell.angle_alpha   90.00
_cell.angle_beta   90.00
_cell.angle_gamma   90.00
#
_symmetry.space_group_name_H-M   'P 1'
#
loop_
_entity.id
_entity.type
_entity.pdbx_description
1 polymer ?
#
loop_
_entity_poly.entity_id
_entity_poly.type
_entity_poly.pdbx_seq_one_letter_code
_entity_poly.pdbx_strand_id
1 'polypeptide(L)'
;EPALVLLANHGTEEWEMIDGDDPAGQWQDGLESTIREIDGAAEVAVLADVPLQGSDPAQCLSDNLEHSDACDSTVQEAFSPEVIETEKAAAQAADAEYLDLNPYLCNEETCPTIIDNLLVYRDEQHLTATFSARLAEPLEEQNRPLLE
;
A
#
# COMPACT_ATOMS: atom_id res chain seq x y z
N GLU A 1 -24.92 2.52 -7.94
CA GLU A 1 -23.87 3.54 -7.90
C GLU A 1 -23.12 3.38 -6.58
N PRO A 2 -21.79 3.17 -6.55
CA PRO A 2 -21.05 3.05 -5.31
C PRO A 2 -21.02 4.42 -4.56
N ALA A 3 -20.92 4.38 -3.24
CA ALA A 3 -20.72 5.57 -2.44
C ALA A 3 -19.24 5.98 -2.40
N LEU A 4 -18.34 4.99 -2.46
CA LEU A 4 -16.88 5.16 -2.39
C LEU A 4 -16.21 4.20 -3.37
N VAL A 5 -15.17 4.67 -4.05
CA VAL A 5 -14.25 3.86 -4.85
C VAL A 5 -12.86 3.95 -4.21
N LEU A 6 -12.29 2.79 -3.86
CA LEU A 6 -10.91 2.68 -3.41
C LEU A 6 -10.03 2.28 -4.59
N LEU A 7 -9.04 3.11 -4.90
CA LEU A 7 -8.00 2.81 -5.88
C LEU A 7 -6.77 2.29 -5.14
N ALA A 8 -6.35 1.08 -5.46
CA ALA A 8 -5.11 0.48 -4.95
C ALA A 8 -4.21 0.14 -6.14
N ASN A 9 -2.96 0.55 -6.06
CA ASN A 9 -1.98 0.37 -7.11
C ASN A 9 -0.84 -0.51 -6.60
N HIS A 10 -0.11 -1.14 -7.51
CA HIS A 10 1.18 -1.75 -7.23
C HIS A 10 2.29 -0.83 -7.75
N GLY A 11 2.37 0.36 -7.12
CA GLY A 11 3.12 1.49 -7.64
C GLY A 11 4.62 1.22 -7.86
N THR A 12 5.27 0.47 -6.97
CA THR A 12 6.72 0.28 -7.03
C THR A 12 7.17 -0.53 -8.25
N GLU A 13 6.46 -1.61 -8.62
CA GLU A 13 6.81 -2.40 -9.81
C GLU A 13 6.29 -1.78 -11.10
N GLU A 14 5.08 -1.25 -11.10
CA GLU A 14 4.48 -0.65 -12.29
C GLU A 14 5.21 0.61 -12.75
N TRP A 15 5.79 1.35 -11.80
CA TRP A 15 6.63 2.50 -12.08
C TRP A 15 7.84 2.17 -12.96
N GLU A 16 8.49 1.04 -12.71
CA GLU A 16 9.64 0.59 -13.51
C GLU A 16 9.28 0.24 -14.95
N MET A 17 7.99 0.01 -15.24
CA MET A 17 7.49 -0.28 -16.58
C MET A 17 7.13 0.98 -17.39
N ILE A 18 7.21 2.17 -16.78
CA ILE A 18 6.91 3.43 -17.48
C ILE A 18 8.11 3.84 -18.30
N ASP A 19 7.94 3.85 -19.63
CA ASP A 19 8.95 4.32 -20.56
C ASP A 19 8.98 5.85 -20.64
N GLY A 20 10.16 6.45 -20.57
CA GLY A 20 10.34 7.88 -20.76
C GLY A 20 11.27 8.54 -19.77
N ASP A 21 11.46 9.86 -19.93
CA ASP A 21 12.37 10.65 -19.10
C ASP A 21 11.73 11.16 -17.79
N ASP A 22 10.41 10.96 -17.61
CA ASP A 22 9.64 11.42 -16.43
C ASP A 22 8.57 10.39 -16.02
N PRO A 23 8.95 9.24 -15.46
CA PRO A 23 7.99 8.25 -14.99
C PRO A 23 7.12 8.78 -13.83
N ALA A 24 7.67 9.63 -12.96
CA ALA A 24 6.94 10.24 -11.86
C ALA A 24 5.77 11.09 -12.34
N GLY A 25 6.03 12.01 -13.27
CA GLY A 25 4.99 12.86 -13.84
C GLY A 25 3.94 12.05 -14.60
N GLN A 26 4.36 11.03 -15.35
CA GLN A 26 3.41 10.17 -16.08
C GLN A 26 2.50 9.36 -15.13
N TRP A 27 3.07 8.85 -14.03
CA TRP A 27 2.29 8.15 -12.99
C TRP A 27 1.30 9.09 -12.33
N GLN A 28 1.77 10.27 -11.92
CA GLN A 28 0.92 11.30 -11.29
C GLN A 28 -0.24 11.70 -12.21
N ASP A 29 0.04 12.04 -13.46
CA ASP A 29 -0.97 12.47 -14.43
C ASP A 29 -1.99 11.36 -14.71
N GLY A 30 -1.54 10.11 -14.81
CA GLY A 30 -2.39 8.94 -15.02
C GLY A 30 -3.34 8.68 -13.86
N LEU A 31 -2.83 8.70 -12.64
CA LEU A 31 -3.62 8.50 -11.42
C LEU A 31 -4.62 9.65 -11.22
N GLU A 32 -4.17 10.90 -11.36
CA GLU A 32 -5.03 12.09 -11.29
C GLU A 32 -6.16 12.04 -12.33
N SER A 33 -5.86 11.65 -13.56
CA SER A 33 -6.85 11.49 -14.62
C SER A 33 -7.88 10.40 -14.27
N THR A 34 -7.42 9.28 -13.71
CA THR A 34 -8.30 8.16 -13.30
C THR A 34 -9.24 8.60 -12.19
N ILE A 35 -8.74 9.31 -11.17
CA ILE A 35 -9.55 9.84 -10.07
C ILE A 35 -10.63 10.78 -10.63
N ARG A 36 -10.26 11.72 -11.49
CA ARG A 36 -11.20 12.69 -12.09
C ARG A 36 -12.25 12.07 -13.00
N GLU A 37 -11.97 10.94 -13.64
CA GLU A 37 -12.98 10.21 -14.42
C GLU A 37 -14.08 9.60 -13.56
N ILE A 38 -13.77 9.30 -12.27
CA ILE A 38 -14.72 8.73 -11.31
C ILE A 38 -15.44 9.82 -10.54
N ASP A 39 -14.80 10.99 -10.36
CA ASP A 39 -15.33 12.12 -9.61
C ASP A 39 -16.74 12.52 -10.08
N GLY A 40 -17.59 12.82 -9.10
CA GLY A 40 -19.01 13.11 -9.35
C GLY A 40 -19.92 11.88 -9.50
N ALA A 41 -19.34 10.65 -9.61
CA ALA A 41 -20.08 9.39 -9.54
C ALA A 41 -19.99 8.72 -8.17
N ALA A 42 -18.88 8.91 -7.46
CA ALA A 42 -18.62 8.41 -6.11
C ALA A 42 -17.49 9.23 -5.46
N GLU A 43 -17.39 9.20 -4.14
CA GLU A 43 -16.16 9.59 -3.46
C GLU A 43 -15.01 8.69 -3.89
N VAL A 44 -13.79 9.22 -3.97
CA VAL A 44 -12.61 8.46 -4.36
C VAL A 44 -11.52 8.58 -3.30
N ALA A 45 -10.91 7.47 -2.96
CA ALA A 45 -9.69 7.47 -2.15
C ALA A 45 -8.63 6.55 -2.77
N VAL A 46 -7.37 6.95 -2.63
CA VAL A 46 -6.21 6.15 -3.01
C VAL A 46 -5.72 5.41 -1.77
N LEU A 47 -5.61 4.10 -1.85
CA LEU A 47 -5.06 3.26 -0.77
C LEU A 47 -3.57 3.04 -1.02
N ALA A 48 -2.76 3.41 -0.05
CA ALA A 48 -1.32 3.17 -0.09
C ALA A 48 -0.99 1.70 -0.34
N ASP A 49 0.03 1.45 -1.15
CA ASP A 49 0.54 0.10 -1.38
C ASP A 49 1.08 -0.51 -0.08
N VAL A 50 1.04 -1.83 0.00
CA VAL A 50 1.57 -2.59 1.15
C VAL A 50 3.08 -2.70 1.06
N PRO A 51 3.78 -2.92 2.21
CA PRO A 51 5.23 -3.06 2.22
C PRO A 51 5.71 -4.22 1.36
N LEU A 52 6.69 -3.99 0.50
CA LEU A 52 7.40 -5.06 -0.21
C LEU A 52 8.28 -5.85 0.75
N GLN A 53 8.34 -7.16 0.55
CA GLN A 53 9.24 -8.02 1.29
C GLN A 53 10.48 -8.36 0.45
N GLY A 54 11.66 -8.29 1.04
CA GLY A 54 12.92 -8.56 0.35
C GLY A 54 13.13 -10.04 -0.03
N SER A 55 12.25 -10.93 0.46
CA SER A 55 12.26 -12.37 0.17
C SER A 55 10.90 -12.99 0.46
N ASP A 56 10.65 -14.18 -0.09
CA ASP A 56 9.45 -14.96 0.25
C ASP A 56 9.39 -15.22 1.77
N PRO A 57 8.38 -14.67 2.48
CA PRO A 57 8.32 -14.76 3.94
C PRO A 57 8.19 -16.19 4.47
N ALA A 58 7.44 -17.05 3.78
CA ALA A 58 7.26 -18.44 4.22
C ALA A 58 8.55 -19.24 4.10
N GLN A 59 9.28 -19.03 3.01
CA GLN A 59 10.59 -19.67 2.81
C GLN A 59 11.59 -19.15 3.84
N CYS A 60 11.71 -17.84 4.01
CA CYS A 60 12.63 -17.25 4.97
C CYS A 60 12.35 -17.75 6.40
N LEU A 61 11.10 -17.76 6.85
CA LEU A 61 10.72 -18.24 8.17
C LEU A 61 11.02 -19.73 8.35
N SER A 62 10.86 -20.55 7.31
CA SER A 62 11.21 -21.97 7.38
C SER A 62 12.71 -22.22 7.59
N ASP A 63 13.54 -21.33 7.06
CA ASP A 63 14.99 -21.37 7.18
C ASP A 63 15.50 -20.73 8.49
N ASN A 64 14.68 -19.91 9.15
CA ASN A 64 15.04 -19.13 10.33
C ASN A 64 14.06 -19.34 11.51
N LEU A 65 13.71 -20.58 11.84
CA LEU A 65 12.66 -20.90 12.82
C LEU A 65 12.86 -20.32 14.22
N GLU A 66 14.10 -20.04 14.63
CA GLU A 66 14.44 -19.47 15.94
C GLU A 66 14.69 -17.95 15.89
N HIS A 67 14.72 -17.36 14.69
CA HIS A 67 15.08 -15.96 14.44
C HIS A 67 14.17 -15.38 13.34
N SER A 68 12.88 -15.29 13.60
CA SER A 68 11.90 -14.78 12.64
C SER A 68 12.13 -13.32 12.25
N ASP A 69 12.74 -12.53 13.12
CA ASP A 69 13.16 -11.15 12.89
C ASP A 69 14.19 -10.99 11.76
N ALA A 70 14.92 -12.07 11.43
CA ALA A 70 15.81 -12.09 10.27
C ALA A 70 15.06 -12.03 8.91
N CYS A 71 13.74 -12.20 8.92
CA CYS A 71 12.88 -12.15 7.74
C CYS A 71 12.13 -10.83 7.59
N ASP A 72 12.28 -9.91 8.52
CA ASP A 72 11.63 -8.61 8.48
C ASP A 72 12.35 -7.71 7.47
N SER A 73 11.57 -7.03 6.62
CA SER A 73 12.13 -6.00 5.73
C SER A 73 12.34 -4.70 6.49
N THR A 74 13.39 -3.97 6.16
CA THR A 74 13.53 -2.60 6.66
C THR A 74 12.52 -1.68 5.95
N VAL A 75 12.10 -0.59 6.61
CA VAL A 75 11.22 0.42 6.00
C VAL A 75 11.82 0.99 4.71
N GLN A 76 13.16 1.11 4.64
CA GLN A 76 13.85 1.60 3.45
C GLN A 76 13.78 0.64 2.26
N GLU A 77 13.75 -0.67 2.52
CA GLU A 77 13.62 -1.70 1.48
C GLU A 77 12.15 -1.92 1.08
N ALA A 78 11.24 -1.75 2.04
CA ALA A 78 9.83 -2.03 1.86
C ALA A 78 9.07 -0.97 1.05
N PHE A 79 9.59 0.26 0.95
CA PHE A 79 8.89 1.38 0.34
C PHE A 79 9.77 2.18 -0.61
N SER A 80 9.14 2.71 -1.67
CA SER A 80 9.69 3.77 -2.50
C SER A 80 9.10 5.13 -2.07
N PRO A 81 9.86 6.01 -1.41
CA PRO A 81 9.38 7.34 -1.02
C PRO A 81 8.89 8.16 -2.21
N GLU A 82 9.54 8.03 -3.35
CA GLU A 82 9.17 8.76 -4.57
C GLU A 82 7.78 8.36 -5.07
N VAL A 83 7.47 7.06 -5.10
CA VAL A 83 6.14 6.55 -5.47
C VAL A 83 5.08 7.07 -4.52
N ILE A 84 5.30 6.96 -3.20
CA ILE A 84 4.36 7.41 -2.17
C ILE A 84 4.06 8.90 -2.30
N GLU A 85 5.08 9.74 -2.46
CA GLU A 85 4.89 11.20 -2.59
C GLU A 85 4.16 11.56 -3.89
N THR A 86 4.42 10.83 -4.98
CA THR A 86 3.73 11.03 -6.26
C THR A 86 2.25 10.65 -6.18
N GLU A 87 1.92 9.52 -5.54
CA GLU A 87 0.52 9.11 -5.35
C GLU A 87 -0.25 10.08 -4.44
N LYS A 88 0.38 10.54 -3.36
CA LYS A 88 -0.19 11.58 -2.50
C LYS A 88 -0.45 12.87 -3.25
N ALA A 89 0.51 13.29 -4.09
CA ALA A 89 0.36 14.49 -4.90
C ALA A 89 -0.79 14.36 -5.91
N ALA A 90 -0.92 13.20 -6.56
CA ALA A 90 -2.02 12.92 -7.49
C ALA A 90 -3.38 12.94 -6.79
N ALA A 91 -3.50 12.27 -5.63
CA ALA A 91 -4.72 12.26 -4.83
C ALA A 91 -5.11 13.69 -4.42
N GLN A 92 -4.17 14.46 -3.88
CA GLN A 92 -4.39 15.85 -3.48
C GLN A 92 -4.80 16.75 -4.64
N ALA A 93 -4.17 16.60 -5.82
CA ALA A 93 -4.47 17.40 -7.01
C ALA A 93 -5.88 17.13 -7.57
N ALA A 94 -6.42 15.94 -7.30
CA ALA A 94 -7.74 15.51 -7.73
C ALA A 94 -8.80 15.52 -6.60
N ASP A 95 -8.52 16.19 -5.46
CA ASP A 95 -9.39 16.29 -4.29
C ASP A 95 -9.81 14.91 -3.72
N ALA A 96 -8.97 13.87 -3.87
CA ALA A 96 -9.17 12.55 -3.29
C ALA A 96 -8.35 12.36 -2.01
N GLU A 97 -8.83 11.51 -1.11
CA GLU A 97 -8.11 11.15 0.10
C GLU A 97 -7.03 10.08 -0.20
N TYR A 98 -5.92 10.15 0.53
CA TYR A 98 -4.88 9.12 0.54
C TYR A 98 -4.92 8.37 1.86
N LEU A 99 -5.27 7.09 1.81
CA LEU A 99 -5.44 6.23 2.98
C LEU A 99 -4.19 5.38 3.18
N ASP A 100 -3.64 5.39 4.38
CA ASP A 100 -2.41 4.67 4.70
C ASP A 100 -2.62 3.70 5.87
N LEU A 101 -2.56 2.40 5.59
CA LEU A 101 -2.64 1.34 6.58
C LEU A 101 -1.26 0.81 7.00
N ASN A 102 -0.17 1.33 6.45
CA ASN A 102 1.18 0.87 6.74
C ASN A 102 1.62 1.04 8.20
N PRO A 103 1.11 2.02 8.99
CA PRO A 103 1.36 2.07 10.42
C PRO A 103 0.89 0.84 11.22
N TYR A 104 -0.01 0.02 10.65
CA TYR A 104 -0.44 -1.25 11.23
C TYR A 104 0.40 -2.45 10.78
N LEU A 105 1.27 -2.25 9.79
CA LEU A 105 2.14 -3.26 9.17
C LEU A 105 3.61 -3.09 9.55
N CYS A 106 4.03 -1.85 9.81
CA CYS A 106 5.42 -1.50 10.09
C CYS A 106 5.55 -0.66 11.36
N ASN A 107 6.70 -0.75 12.01
CA ASN A 107 7.16 0.23 12.98
C ASN A 107 8.09 1.26 12.30
N GLU A 108 8.84 2.05 13.07
CA GLU A 108 9.73 3.08 12.53
C GLU A 108 10.95 2.51 11.76
N GLU A 109 11.32 1.26 12.00
CA GLU A 109 12.54 0.64 11.46
C GLU A 109 12.25 -0.50 10.50
N THR A 110 11.25 -1.34 10.81
CA THR A 110 10.98 -2.59 10.09
C THR A 110 9.49 -2.82 9.82
N CYS A 111 9.22 -3.65 8.82
CA CYS A 111 7.93 -4.22 8.49
C CYS A 111 7.97 -5.73 8.82
N PRO A 112 7.52 -6.14 10.02
CA PRO A 112 7.65 -7.51 10.49
C PRO A 112 6.86 -8.51 9.66
N THR A 113 7.44 -9.70 9.45
CA THR A 113 6.74 -10.83 8.81
C THR A 113 5.71 -11.48 9.72
N ILE A 114 5.85 -11.31 11.04
CA ILE A 114 4.93 -11.82 12.06
C ILE A 114 4.51 -10.71 13.00
N ILE A 115 3.21 -10.47 13.15
CA ILE A 115 2.62 -9.55 14.12
C ILE A 115 1.56 -10.30 14.92
N ASP A 116 1.63 -10.26 16.26
CA ASP A 116 0.69 -10.92 17.17
C ASP A 116 0.47 -12.41 16.84
N ASN A 117 1.53 -13.15 16.53
CA ASN A 117 1.54 -14.55 16.11
C ASN A 117 0.78 -14.83 14.79
N LEU A 118 0.56 -13.83 13.98
CA LEU A 118 -0.02 -13.99 12.64
C LEU A 118 1.03 -13.70 11.58
N LEU A 119 1.09 -14.55 10.57
CA LEU A 119 1.86 -14.28 9.36
C LEU A 119 1.21 -13.11 8.61
N VAL A 120 1.97 -12.05 8.40
CA VAL A 120 1.48 -10.82 7.77
C VAL A 120 1.39 -10.97 6.26
N TYR A 121 2.46 -11.45 5.64
CA TYR A 121 2.58 -11.53 4.17
C TYR A 121 2.52 -12.98 3.69
N ARG A 122 1.80 -13.20 2.60
CA ARG A 122 1.66 -14.48 1.92
C ARG A 122 2.85 -14.75 0.99
N ASP A 123 3.34 -13.71 0.37
CA ASP A 123 4.46 -13.67 -0.56
C ASP A 123 5.13 -12.28 -0.45
N GLU A 124 5.99 -11.93 -1.37
CA GLU A 124 6.77 -10.69 -1.32
C GLU A 124 5.92 -9.41 -1.45
N GLN A 125 4.67 -9.54 -1.90
CA GLN A 125 3.84 -8.38 -2.30
C GLN A 125 2.42 -8.40 -1.74
N HIS A 126 1.96 -9.52 -1.16
CA HIS A 126 0.56 -9.66 -0.75
C HIS A 126 0.44 -10.01 0.73
N LEU A 127 -0.55 -9.42 1.37
CA LEU A 127 -0.95 -9.80 2.72
C LEU A 127 -1.61 -11.18 2.75
N THR A 128 -1.49 -11.88 3.87
CA THR A 128 -2.33 -13.05 4.14
C THR A 128 -3.79 -12.62 4.30
N ALA A 129 -4.72 -13.50 3.92
CA ALA A 129 -6.15 -13.24 4.11
C ALA A 129 -6.52 -12.98 5.57
N THR A 130 -5.86 -13.69 6.51
CA THR A 130 -6.08 -13.53 7.94
C THR A 130 -5.63 -12.16 8.43
N PHE A 131 -4.46 -11.69 8.00
CA PHE A 131 -3.96 -10.38 8.42
C PHE A 131 -4.73 -9.25 7.73
N SER A 132 -5.04 -9.38 6.45
CA SER A 132 -5.87 -8.42 5.71
C SER A 132 -7.23 -8.20 6.39
N ALA A 133 -7.86 -9.26 6.93
CA ALA A 133 -9.11 -9.13 7.67
C ALA A 133 -8.98 -8.27 8.95
N ARG A 134 -7.81 -8.20 9.58
CA ARG A 134 -7.56 -7.32 10.74
C ARG A 134 -7.51 -5.84 10.38
N LEU A 135 -7.21 -5.53 9.14
CA LEU A 135 -7.16 -4.15 8.66
C LEU A 135 -8.54 -3.58 8.32
N ALA A 136 -9.59 -4.38 8.40
CA ALA A 136 -10.95 -3.93 8.09
C ALA A 136 -11.42 -2.80 9.01
N GLU A 137 -11.17 -2.90 10.34
CA GLU A 137 -11.55 -1.86 11.31
C GLU A 137 -10.74 -0.56 11.10
N PRO A 138 -9.40 -0.58 11.01
CA PRO A 138 -8.62 0.61 10.64
C PRO A 138 -9.04 1.25 9.32
N LEU A 139 -9.33 0.44 8.31
CA LEU A 139 -9.78 0.94 7.01
C LEU A 139 -11.16 1.61 7.12
N GLU A 140 -12.10 1.01 7.86
CA GLU A 140 -13.43 1.59 8.13
C GLU A 140 -13.30 2.93 8.87
N GLU A 141 -12.41 3.02 9.86
CA GLU A 141 -12.19 4.27 10.59
C GLU A 141 -11.68 5.40 9.68
N GLN A 142 -10.74 5.10 8.78
CA GLN A 142 -10.21 6.07 7.81
C GLN A 142 -11.24 6.46 6.74
N ASN A 143 -12.09 5.52 6.31
CA ASN A 143 -13.13 5.76 5.30
C ASN A 143 -14.38 6.47 5.83
N ARG A 144 -14.63 6.44 7.13
CA ARG A 144 -15.87 6.97 7.71
C ARG A 144 -16.18 8.41 7.31
N PRO A 145 -15.21 9.36 7.30
CA PRO A 145 -15.48 10.74 6.89
C PRO A 145 -15.92 10.88 5.43
N LEU A 146 -15.54 9.91 4.58
CA LEU A 146 -15.87 9.91 3.14
C LEU A 146 -17.29 9.40 2.85
N LEU A 147 -17.94 8.81 3.84
CA LEU A 147 -19.26 8.20 3.70
C LEU A 147 -20.37 9.00 4.40
N GLU A 148 -20.01 10.06 5.11
CA GLU A 148 -20.93 10.97 5.80
C GLU A 148 -21.30 12.20 4.94
#